data_bf5676570c8d6742a2184a546ead4d5e
#
_entry.id   bf5676570c8d6742a2184a546ead4d5e
#
_cell.length_a   1.000
_cell.length_b   1.000
_cell.length_c   1.000
_cell.angle_alpha   90.00
_cell.angle_beta   90.00
_cell.angle_gamma   90.00
#
_symmetry.space_group_name_H-M   'P 1'
#
loop_
_entity.id
_entity.type
_entity.pdbx_description
1 polymer ?
#
loop_
_entity_poly.entity_id
_entity_poly.type
_entity_poly.pdbx_seq_one_letter_code
_entity_poly.pdbx_strand_id
1 'polypeptide(L)'
;MVGMDSLEIRKRFLDFFATLGHTVVPSSSLIPDDPSVLLTTAGMQQFKAYYTGRADPIMDFGSRNTASIQKSFRTSDIDEVGDESHLTFFEMLGNFSFGGYFKEEAIRCAYDFFKEMGLEIEYATVFEGERE
;
A
#
# COMPACT_ATOMS: atom_id res chain seq x y z
N MET A 1 -1.14 -1.97 21.01
CA MET A 1 -0.34 -0.98 20.25
C MET A 1 -0.15 0.33 21.02
N VAL A 2 0.05 0.21 22.35
CA VAL A 2 0.26 1.39 23.21
C VAL A 2 1.70 1.88 22.99
N GLY A 3 1.86 3.11 22.51
CA GLY A 3 3.14 3.81 22.48
C GLY A 3 3.94 3.74 21.17
N MET A 4 3.38 3.21 20.06
CA MET A 4 4.06 3.22 18.76
C MET A 4 3.80 4.53 18.02
N ASP A 5 4.86 5.26 17.67
CA ASP A 5 4.73 6.48 16.88
C ASP A 5 4.67 6.19 15.37
N SER A 6 4.36 7.22 14.58
CA SER A 6 4.22 7.09 13.13
C SER A 6 5.53 6.72 12.42
N LEU A 7 6.69 7.10 12.96
CA LEU A 7 7.98 6.73 12.40
C LEU A 7 8.25 5.24 12.59
N GLU A 8 7.91 4.71 13.75
CA GLU A 8 8.05 3.29 14.06
C GLU A 8 7.11 2.43 13.21
N ILE A 9 5.86 2.87 13.00
CA ILE A 9 4.91 2.18 12.11
C ILE A 9 5.46 2.09 10.70
N ARG A 10 5.95 3.21 10.14
CA ARG A 10 6.56 3.22 8.79
C ARG A 10 7.74 2.25 8.70
N LYS A 11 8.63 2.33 9.68
CA LYS A 11 9.82 1.47 9.71
C LYS A 11 9.43 0.00 9.77
N ARG A 12 8.56 -0.39 10.67
CA ARG A 12 8.14 -1.79 10.83
C ARG A 12 7.46 -2.33 9.59
N PHE A 13 6.60 -1.53 8.94
CA PHE A 13 5.97 -1.92 7.69
C PHE A 13 6.99 -2.21 6.60
N LEU A 14 7.91 -1.28 6.36
CA LEU A 14 8.92 -1.45 5.32
C LEU A 14 9.88 -2.60 5.61
N ASP A 15 10.35 -2.72 6.85
CA ASP A 15 11.24 -3.80 7.28
C ASP A 15 10.56 -5.17 7.13
N PHE A 16 9.30 -5.31 7.54
CA PHE A 16 8.54 -6.54 7.40
C PHE A 16 8.47 -7.00 5.95
N PHE A 17 8.05 -6.13 5.04
CA PHE A 17 7.95 -6.48 3.63
C PHE A 17 9.32 -6.67 2.96
N ALA A 18 10.36 -5.95 3.40
CA ALA A 18 11.72 -6.18 2.94
C ALA A 18 12.22 -7.59 3.28
N THR A 19 11.90 -8.12 4.47
CA THR A 19 12.25 -9.51 4.84
C THR A 19 11.55 -10.55 3.97
N LEU A 20 10.40 -10.19 3.39
CA LEU A 20 9.64 -11.03 2.45
C LEU A 20 10.04 -10.82 0.97
N GLY A 21 11.17 -10.16 0.72
CA GLY A 21 11.72 -9.97 -0.62
C GLY A 21 11.08 -8.83 -1.42
N HIS A 22 10.39 -7.91 -0.76
CA HIS A 22 9.89 -6.70 -1.41
C HIS A 22 10.99 -5.62 -1.47
N THR A 23 11.16 -5.01 -2.63
CA THR A 23 12.02 -3.83 -2.75
C THR A 23 11.30 -2.61 -2.22
N VAL A 24 11.94 -1.89 -1.32
CA VAL A 24 11.39 -0.62 -0.79
C VAL A 24 11.55 0.46 -1.84
N VAL A 25 10.42 1.04 -2.25
CA VAL A 25 10.36 2.12 -3.24
C VAL A 25 9.88 3.40 -2.56
N PRO A 26 10.54 4.54 -2.73
CA PRO A 26 10.10 5.80 -2.16
C PRO A 26 8.71 6.24 -2.65
N SER A 27 8.06 7.10 -1.86
CA SER A 27 6.85 7.78 -2.32
C SER A 27 7.11 8.55 -3.62
N SER A 28 6.23 8.40 -4.60
CA SER A 28 6.24 9.30 -5.76
C SER A 28 5.72 10.69 -5.36
N SER A 29 5.90 11.66 -6.25
CA SER A 29 5.39 13.03 -6.07
C SER A 29 3.87 13.03 -5.93
N LEU A 30 3.34 13.98 -5.16
CA LEU A 30 1.91 14.30 -5.14
C LEU A 30 1.41 14.86 -6.47
N ILE A 31 2.31 15.49 -7.26
CA ILE A 31 2.03 15.90 -8.64
C ILE A 31 2.39 14.71 -9.52
N PRO A 32 1.38 13.98 -10.09
CA PRO A 32 1.63 12.76 -10.82
C PRO A 32 2.09 13.00 -12.25
N ASP A 33 2.83 12.05 -12.79
CA ASP A 33 3.13 11.98 -14.23
C ASP A 33 1.93 11.45 -15.04
N ASP A 34 0.91 10.89 -14.37
CA ASP A 34 -0.31 10.37 -14.98
C ASP A 34 -1.30 11.52 -15.24
N PRO A 35 -1.57 11.86 -16.52
CA PRO A 35 -2.46 12.96 -16.87
C PRO A 35 -3.95 12.70 -16.54
N SER A 36 -4.29 11.49 -16.16
CA SER A 36 -5.67 11.11 -15.81
C SER A 36 -6.12 11.60 -14.45
N VAL A 37 -5.19 12.07 -13.61
CA VAL A 37 -5.45 12.54 -12.26
C VAL A 37 -4.68 13.83 -11.96
N LEU A 38 -5.26 14.72 -11.16
CA LEU A 38 -4.62 15.99 -10.78
C LEU A 38 -3.56 15.78 -9.69
N LEU A 39 -3.79 14.87 -8.76
CA LEU A 39 -2.90 14.56 -7.65
C LEU A 39 -2.78 13.05 -7.49
N THR A 40 -1.68 12.60 -6.87
CA THR A 40 -1.50 11.19 -6.54
C THR A 40 -2.47 10.80 -5.40
N THR A 41 -3.36 9.87 -5.70
CA THR A 41 -4.47 9.48 -4.82
C THR A 41 -4.29 8.12 -4.16
N ALA A 42 -3.32 7.32 -4.63
CA ALA A 42 -3.10 5.95 -4.14
C ALA A 42 -1.68 5.46 -4.38
N GLY A 43 -1.25 4.51 -3.56
CA GLY A 43 0.08 3.90 -3.65
C GLY A 43 0.34 3.12 -4.94
N MET A 44 -0.71 2.55 -5.53
CA MET A 44 -0.60 1.80 -6.78
C MET A 44 -0.28 2.69 -8.00
N GLN A 45 -0.54 3.98 -7.93
CA GLN A 45 -0.51 4.87 -9.09
C GLN A 45 0.87 4.92 -9.77
N GLN A 46 1.95 4.99 -9.01
CA GLN A 46 3.31 4.96 -9.55
C GLN A 46 3.68 3.61 -10.21
N PHE A 47 2.93 2.54 -9.91
CA PHE A 47 3.20 1.19 -10.39
C PHE A 47 2.33 0.74 -11.57
N LYS A 48 1.46 1.61 -12.09
CA LYS A 48 0.57 1.27 -13.23
C LYS A 48 1.29 0.66 -14.43
N ALA A 49 2.48 1.15 -14.77
CA ALA A 49 3.26 0.66 -15.90
C ALA A 49 3.64 -0.83 -15.74
N TYR A 50 3.94 -1.25 -14.52
CA TYR A 50 4.32 -2.64 -14.21
C TYR A 50 3.11 -3.58 -14.24
N TYR A 51 1.96 -3.15 -13.73
CA TYR A 51 0.71 -3.91 -13.82
C TYR A 51 0.20 -4.09 -15.25
N THR A 52 0.50 -3.13 -16.12
CA THR A 52 0.10 -3.17 -17.54
C THR A 52 1.15 -3.77 -18.47
N GLY A 53 2.28 -4.23 -17.92
CA GLY A 53 3.39 -4.81 -18.68
C GLY A 53 4.16 -3.83 -19.54
N ARG A 54 4.03 -2.51 -19.30
CA ARG A 54 4.80 -1.47 -20.02
C ARG A 54 6.20 -1.23 -19.46
N ALA A 55 6.45 -1.70 -18.23
CA ALA A 55 7.74 -1.63 -17.57
C ALA A 55 8.06 -2.98 -16.91
N ASP A 56 9.34 -3.28 -16.75
CA ASP A 56 9.81 -4.53 -16.17
C ASP A 56 10.25 -4.29 -14.71
N PRO A 57 9.53 -4.86 -13.73
CA PRO A 57 9.86 -4.66 -12.33
C PRO A 57 11.21 -5.29 -11.93
N ILE A 58 11.65 -6.34 -12.62
CA ILE A 58 12.97 -6.96 -12.35
C ILE A 58 14.09 -6.01 -12.76
N MET A 59 13.95 -5.34 -13.91
CA MET A 59 14.96 -4.40 -14.39
C MET A 59 15.05 -3.17 -13.50
N ASP A 60 13.90 -2.64 -13.04
CA ASP A 60 13.84 -1.38 -12.31
C ASP A 60 14.02 -1.55 -10.80
N PHE A 61 13.51 -2.63 -10.23
CA PHE A 61 13.50 -2.85 -8.76
C PHE A 61 14.33 -4.06 -8.31
N GLY A 62 14.75 -4.93 -9.24
CA GLY A 62 15.40 -6.20 -8.91
C GLY A 62 14.45 -7.24 -8.30
N SER A 63 13.14 -6.96 -8.26
CA SER A 63 12.11 -7.82 -7.68
C SER A 63 10.77 -7.59 -8.37
N ARG A 64 9.92 -8.63 -8.37
CA ARG A 64 8.51 -8.48 -8.76
C ARG A 64 7.64 -7.90 -7.64
N ASN A 65 8.20 -7.76 -6.45
CA ASN A 65 7.47 -7.31 -5.27
C ASN A 65 8.06 -6.01 -4.74
N THR A 66 7.21 -5.05 -4.41
CA THR A 66 7.63 -3.76 -3.86
C THR A 66 6.81 -3.39 -2.63
N ALA A 67 7.38 -2.58 -1.75
CA ALA A 67 6.68 -1.95 -0.65
C ALA A 67 6.97 -0.45 -0.67
N SER A 68 5.96 0.35 -0.38
CA SER A 68 6.07 1.81 -0.39
C SER A 68 5.12 2.44 0.62
N ILE A 69 5.51 3.60 1.14
CA ILE A 69 4.62 4.48 1.90
C ILE A 69 4.36 5.70 1.05
N GLN A 70 3.21 5.71 0.37
CA GLN A 70 2.85 6.73 -0.61
C GLN A 70 2.12 7.88 0.04
N LYS A 71 2.63 9.09 -0.12
CA LYS A 71 1.90 10.32 0.15
C LYS A 71 0.77 10.47 -0.84
N SER A 72 -0.45 10.60 -0.34
CA SER A 72 -1.67 10.62 -1.15
C SER A 72 -2.56 11.79 -0.76
N PHE A 73 -3.27 12.32 -1.73
CA PHE A 73 -4.21 13.42 -1.53
C PHE A 73 -5.54 13.12 -2.23
N ARG A 74 -6.64 13.13 -1.47
CA ARG A 74 -8.00 12.89 -1.98
C ARG A 74 -8.93 14.02 -1.56
N THR A 75 -9.81 14.40 -2.47
CA THR A 75 -10.84 15.41 -2.24
C THR A 75 -12.26 14.84 -2.36
N SER A 76 -12.40 13.53 -2.61
CA SER A 76 -13.70 12.87 -2.76
C SER A 76 -14.61 13.07 -1.55
N ASP A 77 -14.03 13.09 -0.36
CA ASP A 77 -14.76 13.17 0.91
C ASP A 77 -14.49 14.50 1.63
N ILE A 78 -14.28 15.56 0.87
CA ILE A 78 -13.87 16.88 1.41
C ILE A 78 -14.92 17.47 2.36
N ASP A 79 -16.19 17.21 2.10
CA ASP A 79 -17.29 17.70 2.93
C ASP A 79 -17.34 17.06 4.32
N GLU A 80 -16.69 15.89 4.46
CA GLU A 80 -16.60 15.12 5.71
C GLU A 80 -15.30 15.40 6.49
N VAL A 81 -14.35 16.13 5.88
CA VAL A 81 -13.10 16.52 6.54
C VAL A 81 -13.38 17.45 7.71
N GLY A 82 -12.93 17.04 8.88
CA GLY A 82 -13.18 17.73 10.16
C GLY A 82 -13.82 16.81 11.20
N ASP A 83 -14.21 15.62 10.81
CA ASP A 83 -14.55 14.53 11.72
C ASP A 83 -13.27 13.82 12.26
N GLU A 84 -13.46 12.71 12.98
CA GLU A 84 -12.35 11.97 13.62
C GLU A 84 -11.51 11.14 12.64
N SER A 85 -11.95 10.92 11.41
CA SER A 85 -11.35 9.92 10.50
C SER A 85 -11.07 10.41 9.08
N HIS A 86 -11.75 11.43 8.57
CA HIS A 86 -11.59 11.89 7.19
C HIS A 86 -10.49 12.94 7.06
N LEU A 87 -9.52 12.64 6.19
CA LEU A 87 -8.38 13.50 5.87
C LEU A 87 -8.26 13.67 4.36
N THR A 88 -7.78 14.83 3.91
CA THR A 88 -7.40 15.04 2.51
C THR A 88 -6.03 14.45 2.20
N PHE A 89 -5.04 14.78 3.04
CA PHE A 89 -3.68 14.24 2.94
C PHE A 89 -3.49 13.07 3.90
N PHE A 90 -2.92 11.98 3.40
CA PHE A 90 -2.59 10.80 4.20
C PHE A 90 -1.44 10.02 3.58
N GLU A 91 -0.85 9.13 4.36
CA GLU A 91 0.13 8.17 3.87
C GLU A 91 -0.52 6.81 3.71
N MET A 92 -0.36 6.21 2.54
CA MET A 92 -0.86 4.88 2.23
C MET A 92 0.30 3.89 2.28
N LEU A 93 0.24 2.96 3.24
CA LEU A 93 1.16 1.84 3.33
C LEU A 93 0.73 0.81 2.30
N GLY A 94 1.61 0.42 1.40
CA GLY A 94 1.28 -0.48 0.31
C GLY A 94 2.36 -1.50 0.01
N ASN A 95 1.95 -2.75 -0.17
CA ASN A 95 2.76 -3.81 -0.72
C ASN A 95 2.15 -4.26 -2.06
N PHE A 96 2.99 -4.48 -3.04
CA PHE A 96 2.58 -4.71 -4.43
C PHE A 96 3.35 -5.89 -5.00
N SER A 97 2.69 -6.66 -5.87
CA SER A 97 3.31 -7.75 -6.60
C SER A 97 2.92 -7.71 -8.07
N PHE A 98 3.90 -7.75 -8.94
CA PHE A 98 3.74 -7.71 -10.40
C PHE A 98 3.94 -9.12 -10.97
N GLY A 99 3.01 -10.03 -10.62
CA GLY A 99 3.07 -11.44 -10.98
C GLY A 99 4.03 -12.29 -10.13
N GLY A 100 4.41 -11.83 -8.95
CA GLY A 100 5.18 -12.60 -7.96
C GLY A 100 4.28 -13.46 -7.08
N TYR A 101 3.19 -12.90 -6.59
CA TYR A 101 2.15 -13.60 -5.82
C TYR A 101 0.76 -12.99 -6.09
N PHE A 102 -0.28 -13.63 -5.59
CA PHE A 102 -1.66 -13.19 -5.75
C PHE A 102 -2.44 -13.24 -4.41
N LYS A 103 -3.74 -13.51 -4.42
CA LYS A 103 -4.66 -13.36 -3.28
C LYS A 103 -4.19 -14.08 -2.02
N GLU A 104 -3.83 -15.35 -2.10
CA GLU A 104 -3.51 -16.16 -0.93
C GLU A 104 -2.32 -15.60 -0.15
N GLU A 105 -1.23 -15.32 -0.84
CA GLU A 105 -0.04 -14.77 -0.18
C GLU A 105 -0.24 -13.33 0.28
N ALA A 106 -1.01 -12.52 -0.47
CA ALA A 106 -1.36 -11.18 -0.05
C ALA A 106 -2.15 -11.17 1.27
N ILE A 107 -3.13 -12.07 1.41
CA ILE A 107 -3.91 -12.23 2.65
C ILE A 107 -3.01 -12.69 3.79
N ARG A 108 -2.12 -13.67 3.53
CA ARG A 108 -1.18 -14.17 4.54
C ARG A 108 -0.23 -13.06 5.01
N CYS A 109 0.36 -12.30 4.10
CA CYS A 109 1.24 -11.19 4.45
C CYS A 109 0.51 -10.14 5.31
N ALA A 110 -0.72 -9.78 4.96
CA ALA A 110 -1.51 -8.83 5.74
C ALA A 110 -1.79 -9.37 7.16
N TYR A 111 -2.21 -10.62 7.25
CA TYR A 111 -2.47 -11.28 8.54
C TYR A 111 -1.22 -11.32 9.43
N ASP A 112 -0.09 -11.76 8.87
CA ASP A 112 1.17 -11.89 9.60
C ASP A 112 1.68 -10.51 10.05
N PHE A 113 1.54 -9.49 9.21
CA PHE A 113 1.90 -8.11 9.57
C PHE A 113 1.05 -7.59 10.74
N PHE A 114 -0.27 -7.75 10.68
CA PHE A 114 -1.13 -7.31 11.79
C PHE A 114 -0.81 -8.05 13.10
N LYS A 115 -0.53 -9.33 13.01
CA LYS A 115 -0.11 -10.15 14.15
C LYS A 115 1.23 -9.65 14.73
N GLU A 116 2.21 -9.34 13.89
CA GLU A 116 3.50 -8.77 14.32
C GLU A 116 3.32 -7.39 14.99
N MET A 117 2.36 -6.60 14.51
CA MET A 117 2.00 -5.32 15.10
C MET A 117 1.19 -5.43 16.39
N GLY A 118 0.82 -6.65 16.80
CA GLY A 118 0.00 -6.90 17.99
C GLY A 118 -1.46 -6.46 17.83
N LEU A 119 -1.96 -6.45 16.60
CA LEU A 119 -3.35 -6.13 16.27
C LEU A 119 -4.17 -7.41 16.16
N GLU A 120 -5.35 -7.41 16.80
CA GLU A 120 -6.35 -8.46 16.61
C GLU A 120 -7.25 -8.09 15.42
N ILE A 121 -7.50 -9.07 14.57
CA ILE A 121 -8.44 -8.94 13.45
C ILE A 121 -9.82 -9.34 13.96
N GLU A 122 -10.74 -8.40 14.05
CA GLU A 122 -12.11 -8.67 14.49
C GLU A 122 -12.93 -9.40 13.43
N TYR A 123 -12.81 -8.97 12.16
CA TYR A 123 -13.51 -9.58 11.04
C TYR A 123 -12.82 -9.28 9.71
N ALA A 124 -13.11 -10.09 8.69
CA ALA A 124 -12.71 -9.86 7.32
C ALA A 124 -13.94 -9.84 6.42
N THR A 125 -14.02 -8.89 5.50
CA THR A 125 -15.07 -8.81 4.49
C THR A 125 -14.62 -9.45 3.20
N VAL A 126 -15.55 -10.16 2.54
CA VAL A 126 -15.32 -10.76 1.23
C VAL A 126 -16.44 -10.37 0.28
N PHE A 127 -16.15 -10.35 -1.02
CA PHE A 127 -17.19 -10.17 -2.03
C PHE A 127 -18.08 -11.41 -2.11
N GLU A 128 -19.39 -11.24 -2.14
CA GLU A 128 -20.35 -12.35 -2.07
C GLU A 128 -20.18 -13.40 -3.16
N GLY A 129 -19.68 -13.04 -4.33
CA GLY A 129 -19.40 -13.95 -5.44
C GLY A 129 -18.08 -14.73 -5.36
N GLU A 130 -17.26 -14.53 -4.33
CA GLU A 130 -15.95 -15.20 -4.13
C GLU A 130 -15.97 -16.20 -2.96
N ARG A 131 -17.14 -16.73 -2.62
CA ARG A 131 -17.25 -17.82 -1.63
C ARG A 131 -16.92 -19.16 -2.29
N GLU A 132 -15.65 -19.42 -2.50
CA GLU A 132 -15.11 -20.75 -2.75
C GLU A 132 -13.99 -21.06 -1.78
#